data_a9d51aa441890c2bac66eecaeac1368d
#
_entry.id   a9d51aa441890c2bac66eecaeac1368d
#
_cell.length_a   1.000
_cell.length_b   1.000
_cell.length_c   1.000
_cell.angle_alpha   90.00
_cell.angle_beta   90.00
_cell.angle_gamma   90.00
#
_symmetry.space_group_name_H-M   'P 1'
#
loop_
_entity.id
_entity.type
_entity.pdbx_description
1 polymer ?
#
loop_
_entity_poly.entity_id
_entity_poly.type
_entity_poly.pdbx_seq_one_letter_code
_entity_poly.pdbx_strand_id
1 'polypeptide(L)'
;VSIDGAAVCTLEELAATGSRGFSVGEGDWPLRGFVVALSDGGIRAYVNTCPHAGHPLDLLPHRFLTADRSLIVCSSHGALFEPADGRCVAGPCTGRALRALPVAIGPDGLVRLVDGGVNGDNP
;
A
#
# COMPACT_ATOMS: atom_id res chain seq x y z
N VAL A 1 19.28 -7.02 -0.46
CA VAL A 1 18.45 -7.77 -1.40
C VAL A 1 17.53 -6.79 -2.16
N SER A 2 17.56 -6.92 -3.46
CA SER A 2 16.75 -6.06 -4.30
C SER A 2 15.28 -6.49 -4.26
N ILE A 3 14.39 -5.49 -4.16
CA ILE A 3 12.95 -5.72 -4.27
C ILE A 3 12.42 -5.38 -5.66
N ASP A 4 13.30 -4.85 -6.52
CA ASP A 4 12.92 -4.46 -7.87
C ASP A 4 12.41 -5.66 -8.66
N GLY A 5 11.24 -5.51 -9.27
CA GLY A 5 10.61 -6.57 -10.05
C GLY A 5 9.85 -7.60 -9.25
N ALA A 6 9.82 -7.49 -7.92
CA ALA A 6 9.09 -8.45 -7.10
C ALA A 6 7.59 -8.35 -7.37
N ALA A 7 6.95 -9.46 -7.73
CA ALA A 7 5.52 -9.51 -7.94
C ALA A 7 4.81 -9.51 -6.59
N VAL A 8 3.81 -8.66 -6.42
CA VAL A 8 3.10 -8.53 -5.16
C VAL A 8 1.66 -9.04 -5.22
N CYS A 9 1.02 -8.96 -6.37
CA CYS A 9 -0.31 -9.53 -6.58
C CYS A 9 -0.65 -9.50 -8.06
N THR A 10 -1.79 -10.11 -8.42
CA THR A 10 -2.35 -9.99 -9.77
C THR A 10 -3.40 -8.88 -9.77
N LEU A 11 -3.70 -8.35 -10.95
CA LEU A 11 -4.80 -7.39 -11.08
C LEU A 11 -6.13 -7.99 -10.66
N GLU A 12 -6.30 -9.29 -10.93
CA GLU A 12 -7.52 -10.00 -10.58
C GLU A 12 -7.70 -10.07 -9.06
N GLU A 13 -6.62 -10.39 -8.33
CA GLU A 13 -6.65 -10.42 -6.88
C GLU A 13 -6.94 -9.03 -6.31
N LEU A 14 -6.34 -8.02 -6.89
CA LEU A 14 -6.54 -6.64 -6.43
C LEU A 14 -7.98 -6.20 -6.65
N ALA A 15 -8.56 -6.54 -7.80
CA ALA A 15 -9.93 -6.16 -8.11
C ALA A 15 -10.93 -6.78 -7.14
N ALA A 16 -10.65 -7.96 -6.63
CA ALA A 16 -11.58 -8.69 -5.76
C ALA A 16 -11.86 -7.93 -4.47
N THR A 17 -10.85 -7.30 -3.88
CA THR A 17 -10.99 -6.60 -2.60
C THR A 17 -10.70 -5.11 -2.67
N GLY A 18 -10.13 -4.64 -3.78
CA GLY A 18 -9.70 -3.25 -3.93
C GLY A 18 -8.36 -2.97 -3.28
N SER A 19 -7.85 -3.86 -2.47
CA SER A 19 -6.55 -3.74 -1.82
C SER A 19 -5.93 -5.11 -1.60
N ARG A 20 -4.59 -5.14 -1.49
CA ARG A 20 -3.88 -6.41 -1.31
C ARG A 20 -2.60 -6.16 -0.53
N GLY A 21 -2.46 -6.83 0.62
CA GLY A 21 -1.21 -6.79 1.38
C GLY A 21 -0.18 -7.73 0.81
N PHE A 22 1.10 -7.40 1.04
CA PHE A 22 2.20 -8.25 0.58
C PHE A 22 3.39 -8.14 1.52
N SER A 23 4.29 -9.13 1.41
CA SER A 23 5.55 -9.12 2.13
C SER A 23 6.60 -9.61 1.15
N VAL A 24 7.68 -8.85 0.97
CA VAL A 24 8.77 -9.22 0.07
C VAL A 24 10.11 -9.09 0.79
N GLY A 25 11.10 -9.88 0.33
CA GLY A 25 12.41 -9.90 0.92
C GLY A 25 12.58 -11.08 1.85
N GLU A 26 13.82 -11.32 2.23
CA GLU A 26 14.20 -12.44 3.07
C GLU A 26 14.74 -11.96 4.42
N GLY A 27 14.85 -12.88 5.37
CA GLY A 27 15.39 -12.59 6.68
C GLY A 27 14.31 -12.14 7.65
N ASP A 28 14.74 -11.52 8.74
CA ASP A 28 13.87 -11.18 9.85
C ASP A 28 13.07 -9.88 9.61
N TRP A 29 13.43 -9.13 8.58
CA TRP A 29 12.85 -7.81 8.34
C TRP A 29 12.38 -7.66 6.90
N PRO A 30 11.38 -8.44 6.47
CA PRO A 30 10.86 -8.27 5.12
C PRO A 30 10.15 -6.93 4.98
N LEU A 31 10.12 -6.43 3.74
CA LEU A 31 9.32 -5.25 3.44
C LEU A 31 7.85 -5.65 3.39
N ARG A 32 7.03 -5.02 4.21
CA ARG A 32 5.59 -5.25 4.21
C ARG A 32 4.89 -4.03 3.66
N GLY A 33 3.99 -4.25 2.74
CA GLY A 33 3.25 -3.18 2.11
C GLY A 33 1.88 -3.63 1.66
N PHE A 34 1.19 -2.73 0.97
CA PHE A 34 -0.10 -3.06 0.38
C PHE A 34 -0.32 -2.22 -0.88
N VAL A 35 -1.14 -2.75 -1.77
CA VAL A 35 -1.52 -2.09 -3.02
C VAL A 35 -2.99 -1.76 -2.92
N VAL A 36 -3.38 -0.59 -3.43
CA VAL A 36 -4.79 -0.20 -3.53
C VAL A 36 -5.11 0.15 -4.97
N ALA A 37 -6.33 -0.17 -5.39
CA ALA A 37 -6.85 0.23 -6.68
C ALA A 37 -7.55 1.57 -6.54
N LEU A 38 -7.26 2.49 -7.46
CA LEU A 38 -7.91 3.79 -7.48
C LEU A 38 -9.14 3.74 -8.36
N SER A 39 -10.08 4.66 -8.11
CA SER A 39 -11.32 4.72 -8.87
C SER A 39 -11.12 5.03 -10.34
N ASP A 40 -9.98 5.64 -10.71
CA ASP A 40 -9.66 5.96 -12.10
C ASP A 40 -8.95 4.82 -12.84
N GLY A 41 -8.82 3.66 -12.20
CA GLY A 41 -8.13 2.52 -12.79
C GLY A 41 -6.64 2.44 -12.48
N GLY A 42 -6.08 3.43 -11.80
CA GLY A 42 -4.69 3.42 -11.39
C GLY A 42 -4.48 2.59 -10.13
N ILE A 43 -3.22 2.44 -9.76
CA ILE A 43 -2.86 1.72 -8.54
C ILE A 43 -1.85 2.55 -7.75
N ARG A 44 -1.82 2.30 -6.43
CA ARG A 44 -0.82 2.87 -5.53
C ARG A 44 -0.40 1.80 -4.55
N ALA A 45 0.81 1.92 -4.04
CA ALA A 45 1.30 1.02 -2.99
C ALA A 45 1.96 1.82 -1.88
N TYR A 46 1.84 1.31 -0.67
CA TYR A 46 2.38 1.99 0.51
C TYR A 46 2.98 0.96 1.47
N VAL A 47 3.91 1.42 2.28
CA VAL A 47 4.44 0.60 3.38
C VAL A 47 3.32 0.38 4.39
N ASN A 48 3.16 -0.85 4.87
CA ASN A 48 2.09 -1.21 5.80
C ASN A 48 2.48 -0.84 7.23
N THR A 49 2.52 0.47 7.49
CA THR A 49 2.86 0.99 8.81
C THR A 49 2.06 2.27 9.03
N CYS A 50 1.23 2.27 10.04
CA CYS A 50 0.45 3.46 10.39
C CYS A 50 1.38 4.52 10.96
N PRO A 51 1.42 5.74 10.40
CA PRO A 51 2.32 6.79 10.89
C PRO A 51 2.00 7.24 12.32
N HIS A 52 0.82 6.94 12.82
CA HIS A 52 0.44 7.28 14.18
C HIS A 52 1.14 6.37 15.20
N ALA A 53 1.09 5.06 14.99
CA ALA A 53 1.50 4.12 16.02
C ALA A 53 2.52 3.08 15.57
N GLY A 54 2.89 3.06 14.29
CA GLY A 54 3.85 2.08 13.78
C GLY A 54 3.30 0.68 13.60
N HIS A 55 2.00 0.49 13.77
CA HIS A 55 1.36 -0.81 13.58
C HIS A 55 1.01 -1.04 12.12
N PRO A 56 0.85 -2.32 11.71
CA PRO A 56 0.20 -2.60 10.43
C PRO A 56 -1.21 -2.01 10.42
N LEU A 57 -1.67 -1.60 9.24
CA LEU A 57 -3.01 -1.00 9.11
C LEU A 57 -4.12 -2.04 9.14
N ASP A 58 -3.84 -3.24 8.62
CA ASP A 58 -4.89 -4.24 8.45
C ASP A 58 -5.03 -5.12 9.69
N LEU A 59 -6.24 -5.18 10.20
CA LEU A 59 -6.61 -6.15 11.23
C LEU A 59 -6.90 -7.50 10.60
N LEU A 60 -7.57 -7.49 9.45
CA LEU A 60 -7.82 -8.69 8.65
C LEU A 60 -6.96 -8.63 7.39
N PRO A 61 -6.37 -9.76 6.98
CA PRO A 61 -5.49 -9.76 5.82
C PRO A 61 -6.14 -9.12 4.59
N HIS A 62 -5.37 -8.29 3.91
CA HIS A 62 -5.74 -7.63 2.66
C HIS A 62 -6.86 -6.60 2.78
N ARG A 63 -7.29 -6.25 4.00
CA ARG A 63 -8.37 -5.31 4.21
C ARG A 63 -7.84 -3.96 4.68
N PHE A 64 -7.63 -3.08 3.72
CA PHE A 64 -7.04 -1.76 3.97
C PHE A 64 -7.98 -0.61 3.64
N LEU A 65 -9.16 -0.90 3.09
CA LEU A 65 -10.08 0.13 2.61
C LEU A 65 -11.35 0.17 3.43
N THR A 66 -11.97 1.36 3.47
CA THR A 66 -13.31 1.48 4.03
C THR A 66 -14.30 0.65 3.20
N ALA A 67 -15.49 0.41 3.75
CA ALA A 67 -16.48 -0.44 3.09
C ALA A 67 -16.82 0.03 1.68
N ASP A 68 -16.85 1.34 1.45
CA ASP A 68 -17.13 1.92 0.14
C ASP A 68 -15.87 2.04 -0.73
N ARG A 69 -14.71 1.61 -0.23
CA ARG A 69 -13.42 1.65 -0.92
C ARG A 69 -12.93 3.06 -1.26
N SER A 70 -13.46 4.07 -0.60
CA SER A 70 -13.07 5.45 -0.91
C SER A 70 -11.82 5.91 -0.17
N LEU A 71 -11.52 5.30 0.98
CA LEU A 71 -10.40 5.71 1.81
C LEU A 71 -9.66 4.49 2.35
N ILE A 72 -8.37 4.67 2.62
CA ILE A 72 -7.57 3.68 3.35
C ILE A 72 -7.85 3.90 4.83
N VAL A 73 -7.99 2.83 5.59
CA VAL A 73 -8.29 2.92 7.01
C VAL A 73 -7.28 2.11 7.82
N CYS A 74 -6.82 2.71 8.92
CA CYS A 74 -6.05 1.99 9.93
C CYS A 74 -7.02 1.38 10.93
N SER A 75 -7.06 0.05 11.00
CA SER A 75 -8.03 -0.65 11.83
C SER A 75 -7.87 -0.42 13.33
N SER A 76 -6.66 -0.03 13.77
CA SER A 76 -6.41 0.16 15.20
C SER A 76 -7.13 1.36 15.78
N HIS A 77 -7.03 2.53 15.12
CA HIS A 77 -7.55 3.78 15.66
C HIS A 77 -8.41 4.55 14.67
N GLY A 78 -8.74 3.95 13.54
CA GLY A 78 -9.65 4.56 12.59
C GLY A 78 -9.09 5.71 11.79
N ALA A 79 -7.76 5.89 11.76
CA ALA A 79 -7.16 6.91 10.92
C ALA A 79 -7.51 6.64 9.45
N LEU A 80 -7.81 7.69 8.71
CA LEU A 80 -8.22 7.58 7.31
C LEU A 80 -7.21 8.28 6.41
N PHE A 81 -6.91 7.66 5.27
CA PHE A 81 -5.90 8.15 4.35
C PHE A 81 -6.45 8.21 2.94
N GLU A 82 -6.03 9.21 2.19
CA GLU A 82 -6.38 9.36 0.78
C GLU A 82 -5.62 8.31 -0.05
N PRO A 83 -6.33 7.46 -0.82
CA PRO A 83 -5.61 6.41 -1.58
C PRO A 83 -4.65 6.95 -2.63
N ALA A 84 -4.92 8.11 -3.20
CA ALA A 84 -4.09 8.64 -4.29
C ALA A 84 -2.72 9.10 -3.82
N ASP A 85 -2.60 9.62 -2.61
CA ASP A 85 -1.32 10.16 -2.13
C ASP A 85 -0.92 9.68 -0.73
N GLY A 86 -1.76 8.88 -0.07
CA GLY A 86 -1.46 8.35 1.26
C GLY A 86 -1.57 9.33 2.40
N ARG A 87 -2.05 10.54 2.15
CA ARG A 87 -2.13 11.57 3.19
C ARG A 87 -3.25 11.26 4.18
N CYS A 88 -2.95 11.40 5.46
CA CYS A 88 -3.96 11.22 6.51
C CYS A 88 -4.93 12.39 6.48
N VAL A 89 -6.21 12.09 6.30
CA VAL A 89 -7.25 13.12 6.21
C VAL A 89 -8.14 13.16 7.44
N ALA A 90 -8.06 12.16 8.31
CA ALA A 90 -8.83 12.14 9.55
C ALA A 90 -8.18 11.21 10.55
N GLY A 91 -8.40 11.48 11.83
CA GLY A 91 -7.87 10.65 12.90
C GLY A 91 -6.60 11.20 13.52
N PRO A 92 -5.93 10.40 14.35
CA PRO A 92 -4.82 10.91 15.18
C PRO A 92 -3.58 11.29 14.42
N CYS A 93 -3.42 10.88 13.16
CA CYS A 93 -2.22 11.19 12.39
C CYS A 93 -2.44 12.24 11.30
N THR A 94 -3.48 13.04 11.42
CA THR A 94 -3.76 14.13 10.46
C THR A 94 -2.49 14.98 10.30
N GLY A 95 -2.12 15.23 9.04
CA GLY A 95 -0.90 15.95 8.71
C GLY A 95 0.28 15.04 8.37
N ARG A 96 0.12 13.74 8.58
CA ARG A 96 1.14 12.75 8.22
C ARG A 96 0.68 11.98 7.00
N ALA A 97 1.56 11.17 6.45
CA ALA A 97 1.26 10.39 5.26
C ALA A 97 1.87 9.00 5.34
N LEU A 98 1.24 8.05 4.66
CA LEU A 98 1.82 6.74 4.43
C LEU A 98 3.03 6.87 3.51
N ARG A 99 3.98 5.98 3.69
CA ARG A 99 5.17 5.98 2.83
C ARG A 99 4.86 5.24 1.53
N ALA A 100 4.98 5.94 0.41
CA ALA A 100 4.67 5.38 -0.89
C ALA A 100 5.75 4.42 -1.38
N LEU A 101 5.31 3.40 -2.11
CA LEU A 101 6.19 2.46 -2.79
C LEU A 101 5.87 2.50 -4.28
N PRO A 102 6.88 2.51 -5.15
CA PRO A 102 6.63 2.53 -6.59
C PRO A 102 6.21 1.16 -7.10
N VAL A 103 5.15 1.13 -7.88
CA VAL A 103 4.63 -0.11 -8.48
C VAL A 103 4.27 0.13 -9.93
N ALA A 104 4.27 -0.95 -10.72
CA ALA A 104 3.85 -0.92 -12.10
C ALA A 104 3.10 -2.20 -12.44
N ILE A 105 2.23 -2.11 -13.43
CA ILE A 105 1.49 -3.26 -13.93
C ILE A 105 2.23 -3.77 -15.16
N GLY A 106 2.63 -5.04 -15.12
CA GLY A 106 3.29 -5.67 -16.25
C GLY A 106 2.31 -6.17 -17.30
N PRO A 107 2.81 -6.53 -18.50
CA PRO A 107 1.95 -7.05 -19.57
C PRO A 107 1.30 -8.39 -19.23
N ASP A 108 1.81 -9.08 -18.23
CA ASP A 108 1.27 -10.36 -17.76
C ASP A 108 0.15 -10.18 -16.71
N GLY A 109 -0.23 -8.93 -16.42
CA GLY A 109 -1.26 -8.66 -15.42
C GLY A 109 -0.78 -8.72 -13.99
N LEU A 110 0.53 -8.80 -13.76
CA LEU A 110 1.08 -8.80 -12.41
C LEU A 110 1.46 -7.39 -12.00
N VAL A 111 1.19 -7.07 -10.73
CA VAL A 111 1.64 -5.83 -10.11
C VAL A 111 3.01 -6.11 -9.49
N ARG A 112 3.99 -5.27 -9.82
CA ARG A 112 5.37 -5.46 -9.36
C ARG A 112 5.90 -4.19 -8.75
N LEU A 113 6.75 -4.35 -7.75
CA LEU A 113 7.53 -3.24 -7.24
C LEU A 113 8.59 -2.85 -8.27
N VAL A 114 8.83 -1.56 -8.41
CA VAL A 114 9.86 -1.06 -9.33
C VAL A 114 10.88 -0.27 -8.54
N ASP A 115 12.10 -0.21 -9.08
CA ASP A 115 13.24 0.30 -8.31
C ASP A 115 13.31 1.82 -8.23
N GLY A 116 13.02 2.50 -9.29
CA GLY A 116 13.33 3.92 -9.41
C GLY A 116 12.86 4.81 -8.28
N GLY A 117 11.63 4.63 -7.82
CA GLY A 117 11.06 5.50 -6.82
C GLY A 117 11.53 5.22 -5.39
N VAL A 118 12.03 4.03 -5.14
CA VAL A 118 12.50 3.67 -3.79
C VAL A 118 13.69 4.52 -3.38
N ASN A 119 14.50 4.89 -4.32
CA ASN A 119 15.70 5.70 -4.06
C ASN A 119 15.37 7.16 -3.88
N GLY A 120 14.32 7.35 -3.88
CA GLY A 120 13.90 8.51 -3.65
C GLY A 120 14.19 9.78 -4.07
N ASP A 121 14.25 9.13 -4.04
CA ASP A 121 14.40 9.75 -4.25
C ASP A 121 14.67 10.65 -4.41
N ASN A 122 14.83 10.38 -4.52
CA ASN A 122 15.41 11.02 -4.63
C ASN A 122 15.13 11.86 -4.81
N PRO A 123 15.08 12.18 -4.74
CA PRO A 123 15.03 13.12 -5.05
C PRO A 123 15.29 13.74 -4.55
#